data_219af8adcdb918674017d89aeca45081
#
_entry.id   219af8adcdb918674017d89aeca45081
#
_cell.length_a   1.000
_cell.length_b   1.000
_cell.length_c   1.000
_cell.angle_alpha   90.00
_cell.angle_beta   90.00
_cell.angle_gamma   90.00
#
_symmetry.space_group_name_H-M   'P 1'
#
loop_
_entity.id
_entity.type
_entity.pdbx_description
1 polymer ?
#
loop_
_entity_poly.entity_id
_entity_poly.type
_entity_poly.pdbx_seq_one_letter_code
_entity_poly.pdbx_strand_id
1 'polypeptide(L)'
;PREKGVHIINFDTTADLQSQLHSANSHTINAIFHVAAVSDYRVSCVRNTKTGTKLNTRKIPTQAGPITVELTPTPKIIRQLHRWHPKAKIIGWKYEVNGNQENTITLARGQIKECHTDACVANGPGYGEGFGLISVDGIAHSPNATALIKQLVKLLD
;
A
#
# COMPACT_ATOMS: atom_id res chain seq x y z
N PRO A 1 -5.21 -26.53 0.80
CA PRO A 1 -6.58 -26.45 1.28
C PRO A 1 -6.93 -24.98 1.44
N ARG A 2 -7.94 -24.50 0.71
CA ARG A 2 -8.47 -23.16 0.93
C ARG A 2 -9.25 -23.21 2.25
N GLU A 3 -8.89 -22.35 3.21
CA GLU A 3 -9.68 -22.19 4.42
C GLU A 3 -11.10 -21.77 4.06
N LYS A 4 -12.11 -22.40 4.72
CA LYS A 4 -13.50 -22.02 4.51
C LYS A 4 -13.69 -20.55 4.87
N GLY A 5 -14.28 -19.77 3.97
CA GLY A 5 -14.57 -18.36 4.18
C GLY A 5 -13.53 -17.38 3.58
N VAL A 6 -12.41 -17.86 3.01
CA VAL A 6 -11.45 -17.00 2.31
C VAL A 6 -11.82 -16.89 0.84
N HIS A 7 -12.04 -15.65 0.38
CA HIS A 7 -12.25 -15.33 -1.03
C HIS A 7 -11.01 -14.61 -1.59
N ILE A 8 -10.41 -15.18 -2.64
CA ILE A 8 -9.20 -14.63 -3.28
C ILE A 8 -9.59 -13.95 -4.57
N ILE A 9 -9.25 -12.66 -4.68
CA ILE A 9 -9.43 -11.86 -5.87
C ILE A 9 -8.05 -11.41 -6.34
N ASN A 10 -7.68 -11.74 -7.57
CA ASN A 10 -6.39 -11.33 -8.15
C ASN A 10 -6.50 -9.94 -8.78
N PHE A 11 -5.41 -9.21 -8.79
CA PHE A 11 -5.27 -7.95 -9.52
C PHE A 11 -3.87 -7.87 -10.16
N ASP A 12 -3.77 -7.21 -11.32
CA ASP A 12 -2.52 -7.11 -12.09
C ASP A 12 -1.93 -5.69 -12.04
N THR A 13 -2.75 -4.68 -11.81
CA THR A 13 -2.33 -3.27 -11.82
C THR A 13 -2.86 -2.51 -10.62
N THR A 14 -2.22 -1.37 -10.29
CA THR A 14 -2.72 -0.43 -9.27
C THR A 14 -4.15 0.03 -9.59
N ALA A 15 -4.47 0.27 -10.87
CA ALA A 15 -5.81 0.68 -11.29
C ALA A 15 -6.85 -0.43 -11.11
N ASP A 16 -6.46 -1.68 -11.34
CA ASP A 16 -7.31 -2.84 -11.12
C ASP A 16 -7.59 -3.03 -9.62
N LEU A 17 -6.56 -3.01 -8.78
CA LEU A 17 -6.73 -3.04 -7.31
C LEU A 17 -7.65 -1.92 -6.84
N GLN A 18 -7.46 -0.68 -7.35
CA GLN A 18 -8.30 0.46 -7.02
C GLN A 18 -9.77 0.21 -7.39
N SER A 19 -10.03 -0.31 -8.57
CA SER A 19 -11.38 -0.63 -9.05
C SER A 19 -12.04 -1.70 -8.18
N GLN A 20 -11.32 -2.77 -7.85
CA GLN A 20 -11.84 -3.86 -7.02
C GLN A 20 -12.16 -3.38 -5.60
N LEU A 21 -11.28 -2.60 -4.96
CA LEU A 21 -11.53 -2.03 -3.64
C LEU A 21 -12.70 -1.04 -3.64
N HIS A 22 -12.83 -0.22 -4.69
CA HIS A 22 -13.94 0.73 -4.80
C HIS A 22 -15.29 0.03 -5.02
N SER A 23 -15.32 -1.06 -5.78
CA SER A 23 -16.55 -1.82 -6.07
C SER A 23 -16.93 -2.81 -4.97
N ALA A 24 -16.08 -3.06 -3.98
CA ALA A 24 -16.38 -3.94 -2.88
C ALA A 24 -17.56 -3.40 -2.04
N ASN A 25 -18.41 -4.31 -1.54
CA ASN A 25 -19.60 -3.91 -0.79
C ASN A 25 -19.21 -3.30 0.58
N SER A 26 -19.31 -1.98 0.67
CA SER A 26 -18.94 -1.21 1.88
C SER A 26 -19.76 -1.54 3.13
N HIS A 27 -20.96 -2.12 2.97
CA HIS A 27 -21.84 -2.48 4.10
C HIS A 27 -21.39 -3.74 4.84
N THR A 28 -20.55 -4.57 4.22
CA THR A 28 -20.08 -5.85 4.78
C THR A 28 -18.62 -5.83 5.21
N ILE A 29 -17.89 -4.73 4.94
CA ILE A 29 -16.47 -4.60 5.26
C ILE A 29 -16.34 -3.90 6.62
N ASN A 30 -15.83 -4.63 7.61
CA ASN A 30 -15.55 -4.10 8.94
C ASN A 30 -14.12 -3.58 9.09
N ALA A 31 -13.17 -4.13 8.34
CA ALA A 31 -11.78 -3.69 8.36
C ALA A 31 -11.09 -3.91 7.01
N ILE A 32 -10.09 -3.08 6.73
CA ILE A 32 -9.19 -3.21 5.59
C ILE A 32 -7.75 -3.13 6.08
N PHE A 33 -7.00 -4.21 5.89
CA PHE A 33 -5.56 -4.25 6.12
C PHE A 33 -4.83 -4.00 4.80
N HIS A 34 -4.44 -2.75 4.58
CA HIS A 34 -3.82 -2.33 3.32
C HIS A 34 -2.31 -2.57 3.35
N VAL A 35 -1.91 -3.79 3.03
CA VAL A 35 -0.50 -4.25 3.02
C VAL A 35 0.10 -4.19 1.61
N ALA A 36 -0.71 -3.91 0.58
CA ALA A 36 -0.27 -3.93 -0.80
C ALA A 36 0.84 -2.90 -1.09
N ALA A 37 2.00 -3.38 -1.51
CA ALA A 37 3.08 -2.55 -2.04
C ALA A 37 2.79 -2.23 -3.52
N VAL A 38 2.05 -1.16 -3.76
CA VAL A 38 1.75 -0.69 -5.11
C VAL A 38 2.75 0.37 -5.55
N SER A 39 3.03 0.42 -6.86
CA SER A 39 3.96 1.40 -7.41
C SER A 39 3.46 2.82 -7.25
N ASP A 40 4.31 3.72 -6.73
CA ASP A 40 4.01 5.16 -6.62
C ASP A 40 4.01 5.88 -7.98
N TYR A 41 4.58 5.23 -9.02
CA TYR A 41 4.66 5.77 -10.38
C TYR A 41 4.23 4.76 -11.41
N ARG A 42 3.67 5.25 -12.50
CA ARG A 42 3.38 4.48 -13.72
C ARG A 42 4.03 5.13 -14.93
N VAL A 43 4.36 4.33 -15.91
CA VAL A 43 4.84 4.84 -17.20
C VAL A 43 3.70 5.58 -17.89
N SER A 44 3.91 6.86 -18.19
CA SER A 44 2.98 7.70 -18.96
C SER A 44 3.35 7.78 -20.43
N CYS A 45 4.64 7.81 -20.74
CA CYS A 45 5.14 7.91 -22.11
C CYS A 45 6.53 7.30 -22.24
N VAL A 46 6.79 6.70 -23.40
CA VAL A 46 8.13 6.28 -23.81
C VAL A 46 8.46 6.96 -25.12
N ARG A 47 9.65 7.56 -25.22
CA ARG A 47 10.13 8.28 -26.41
C ARG A 47 11.51 7.78 -26.83
N ASN A 48 11.77 7.84 -28.11
CA ASN A 48 13.16 7.74 -28.59
C ASN A 48 13.92 8.99 -28.12
N THR A 49 15.05 8.82 -27.45
CA THR A 49 15.81 9.94 -26.86
C THR A 49 16.38 10.89 -27.90
N LYS A 50 16.77 10.37 -29.10
CA LYS A 50 17.40 11.17 -30.16
C LYS A 50 16.38 11.96 -30.97
N THR A 51 15.23 11.35 -31.28
CA THR A 51 14.23 11.95 -32.18
C THR A 51 13.06 12.59 -31.44
N GLY A 52 12.89 12.33 -30.15
CA GLY A 52 11.72 12.75 -29.37
C GLY A 52 10.42 11.99 -29.71
N THR A 53 10.46 11.11 -30.70
CA THR A 53 9.28 10.41 -31.22
C THR A 53 8.71 9.48 -30.15
N LYS A 54 7.40 9.55 -29.90
CA LYS A 54 6.69 8.67 -28.99
C LYS A 54 6.62 7.24 -29.54
N LEU A 55 6.96 6.27 -28.71
CA LEU A 55 6.95 4.85 -29.06
C LEU A 55 5.65 4.21 -28.54
N ASN A 56 4.68 4.01 -29.42
CA ASN A 56 3.36 3.45 -29.10
C ASN A 56 3.28 1.95 -29.47
N THR A 57 4.30 1.18 -29.17
CA THR A 57 4.36 -0.25 -29.50
C THR A 57 4.29 -1.11 -28.25
N ARG A 58 3.65 -2.28 -28.36
CA ARG A 58 3.62 -3.28 -27.26
C ARG A 58 5.01 -3.82 -26.93
N LYS A 59 5.90 -3.83 -27.91
CA LYS A 59 7.29 -4.26 -27.78
C LYS A 59 8.18 -3.21 -28.45
N ILE A 60 9.10 -2.65 -27.67
CA ILE A 60 10.09 -1.71 -28.20
C ILE A 60 11.27 -2.54 -28.71
N PRO A 61 11.59 -2.47 -30.01
CA PRO A 61 12.73 -3.21 -30.56
C PRO A 61 14.05 -2.60 -30.06
N THR A 62 15.08 -3.43 -29.89
CA THR A 62 16.40 -2.98 -29.42
C THR A 62 17.03 -1.95 -30.39
N GLN A 63 16.70 -2.03 -31.68
CA GLN A 63 17.14 -1.09 -32.73
C GLN A 63 16.54 0.32 -32.54
N ALA A 64 15.55 0.51 -31.70
CA ALA A 64 15.03 1.85 -31.37
C ALA A 64 16.10 2.75 -30.70
N GLY A 65 17.22 2.16 -30.25
CA GLY A 65 18.28 2.87 -29.56
C GLY A 65 17.89 3.36 -28.16
N PRO A 66 18.53 4.40 -27.63
CA PRO A 66 18.21 4.95 -26.31
C PRO A 66 16.78 5.47 -26.22
N ILE A 67 16.12 5.17 -25.09
CA ILE A 67 14.75 5.62 -24.81
C ILE A 67 14.69 6.47 -23.55
N THR A 68 13.79 7.43 -23.54
CA THR A 68 13.39 8.21 -22.37
C THR A 68 12.03 7.74 -21.91
N VAL A 69 11.91 7.44 -20.61
CA VAL A 69 10.66 7.01 -19.98
C VAL A 69 10.16 8.12 -19.07
N GLU A 70 8.95 8.59 -19.32
CA GLU A 70 8.25 9.56 -18.50
C GLU A 70 7.37 8.80 -17.49
N LEU A 71 7.56 9.09 -16.22
CA LEU A 71 6.80 8.51 -15.13
C LEU A 71 5.82 9.54 -14.57
N THR A 72 4.59 9.11 -14.33
CA THR A 72 3.54 9.91 -13.68
C THR A 72 3.16 9.27 -12.35
N PRO A 73 2.98 10.06 -11.27
CA PRO A 73 2.52 9.52 -9.99
C PRO A 73 1.19 8.77 -10.12
N THR A 74 1.07 7.67 -9.40
CA THR A 74 -0.19 6.93 -9.25
C THR A 74 -1.00 7.49 -8.08
N PRO A 75 -2.35 7.43 -8.13
CA PRO A 75 -3.17 7.78 -6.99
C PRO A 75 -2.85 6.87 -5.79
N LYS A 76 -2.68 7.45 -4.60
CA LYS A 76 -2.53 6.67 -3.36
C LYS A 76 -3.89 6.08 -2.96
N ILE A 77 -4.07 4.79 -3.20
CA ILE A 77 -5.31 4.06 -2.91
C ILE A 77 -5.72 4.23 -1.44
N ILE A 78 -4.77 4.07 -0.51
CA ILE A 78 -5.01 4.15 0.93
C ILE A 78 -5.72 5.45 1.36
N ARG A 79 -5.47 6.59 0.69
CA ARG A 79 -6.14 7.87 0.97
C ARG A 79 -7.63 7.88 0.63
N GLN A 80 -8.08 6.90 -0.15
CA GLN A 80 -9.47 6.85 -0.64
C GLN A 80 -10.30 5.82 0.12
N LEU A 81 -9.67 4.94 0.88
CA LEU A 81 -10.32 3.79 1.51
C LEU A 81 -11.44 4.20 2.47
N HIS A 82 -11.23 5.21 3.33
CA HIS A 82 -12.29 5.71 4.22
C HIS A 82 -13.48 6.33 3.47
N ARG A 83 -13.20 6.96 2.33
CA ARG A 83 -14.29 7.51 1.49
C ARG A 83 -15.15 6.40 0.89
N TRP A 84 -14.54 5.29 0.50
CA TRP A 84 -15.25 4.15 -0.08
C TRP A 84 -15.90 3.27 0.98
N HIS A 85 -15.25 3.14 2.14
CA HIS A 85 -15.64 2.26 3.23
C HIS A 85 -15.66 3.02 4.56
N PRO A 86 -16.61 3.96 4.76
CA PRO A 86 -16.60 4.89 5.89
C PRO A 86 -16.82 4.23 7.25
N LYS A 87 -17.32 2.99 7.29
CA LYS A 87 -17.53 2.22 8.52
C LYS A 87 -16.40 1.24 8.82
N ALA A 88 -15.48 1.02 7.86
CA ALA A 88 -14.40 0.08 8.03
C ALA A 88 -13.24 0.69 8.80
N LYS A 89 -12.62 -0.07 9.69
CA LYS A 89 -11.30 0.23 10.26
C LYS A 89 -10.24 0.10 9.16
N ILE A 90 -9.46 1.13 8.92
CA ILE A 90 -8.40 1.12 7.90
C ILE A 90 -7.04 1.04 8.58
N ILE A 91 -6.33 -0.04 8.37
CA ILE A 91 -4.99 -0.26 8.90
C ILE A 91 -3.98 -0.23 7.75
N GLY A 92 -3.12 0.78 7.75
CA GLY A 92 -2.03 0.92 6.78
C GLY A 92 -0.80 0.11 7.17
N TRP A 93 0.18 0.07 6.25
CA TRP A 93 1.47 -0.58 6.47
C TRP A 93 2.61 0.33 6.05
N LYS A 94 3.66 0.38 6.88
CA LYS A 94 4.87 1.16 6.63
C LYS A 94 6.09 0.26 6.80
N TYR A 95 6.67 -0.15 5.68
CA TYR A 95 7.93 -0.89 5.65
C TYR A 95 9.07 0.09 5.36
N GLU A 96 10.03 0.22 6.28
CA GLU A 96 11.17 1.11 6.11
C GLU A 96 12.49 0.34 6.16
N VAL A 97 13.35 0.63 5.20
CA VAL A 97 14.68 0.01 5.08
C VAL A 97 15.71 0.84 5.83
N ASN A 98 15.62 2.16 5.74
CA ASN A 98 16.58 3.11 6.27
C ASN A 98 16.08 3.81 7.54
N GLY A 99 17.00 4.41 8.30
CA GLY A 99 16.68 5.14 9.51
C GLY A 99 16.70 4.26 10.75
N ASN A 100 15.91 4.63 11.73
CA ASN A 100 15.76 3.93 13.00
C ASN A 100 14.28 3.78 13.38
N GLN A 101 14.01 3.14 14.52
CA GLN A 101 12.66 2.88 14.99
C GLN A 101 11.84 4.16 15.17
N GLU A 102 12.43 5.21 15.74
CA GLU A 102 11.77 6.49 15.96
C GLU A 102 11.35 7.17 14.64
N ASN A 103 12.25 7.16 13.65
CA ASN A 103 11.97 7.67 12.32
C ASN A 103 10.83 6.87 11.67
N THR A 104 10.86 5.54 11.75
CA THR A 104 9.82 4.69 11.18
C THR A 104 8.45 4.94 11.82
N ILE A 105 8.42 5.11 13.16
CA ILE A 105 7.20 5.47 13.89
C ILE A 105 6.68 6.85 13.45
N THR A 106 7.57 7.82 13.27
CA THR A 106 7.21 9.16 12.81
C THR A 106 6.58 9.12 11.42
N LEU A 107 7.16 8.33 10.51
CA LEU A 107 6.61 8.12 9.17
C LEU A 107 5.25 7.40 9.20
N ALA A 108 5.08 6.42 10.09
CA ALA A 108 3.80 5.74 10.27
C ALA A 108 2.71 6.69 10.80
N ARG A 109 3.03 7.56 11.76
CA ARG A 109 2.12 8.63 12.24
C ARG A 109 1.78 9.61 11.13
N GLY A 110 2.76 9.98 10.31
CA GLY A 110 2.54 10.81 9.12
C GLY A 110 1.54 10.16 8.17
N GLN A 111 1.69 8.86 7.88
CA GLN A 111 0.76 8.10 7.03
C GLN A 111 -0.66 8.09 7.61
N ILE A 112 -0.82 7.84 8.92
CA ILE A 112 -2.13 7.86 9.58
C ILE A 112 -2.81 9.21 9.34
N LYS A 113 -2.10 10.31 9.60
CA LYS A 113 -2.64 11.67 9.43
C LYS A 113 -2.97 11.99 7.97
N GLU A 114 -2.06 11.67 7.04
CA GLU A 114 -2.22 12.02 5.62
C GLU A 114 -3.25 11.15 4.89
N CYS A 115 -3.39 9.90 5.31
CA CYS A 115 -4.26 8.93 4.65
C CYS A 115 -5.57 8.69 5.41
N HIS A 116 -5.73 9.34 6.58
CA HIS A 116 -6.90 9.19 7.45
C HIS A 116 -7.15 7.71 7.82
N THR A 117 -6.08 6.97 8.16
CA THR A 117 -6.20 5.58 8.61
C THR A 117 -6.33 5.50 10.13
N ASP A 118 -6.98 4.47 10.66
CA ASP A 118 -7.17 4.27 12.11
C ASP A 118 -5.87 3.82 12.80
N ALA A 119 -5.05 3.07 12.07
CA ALA A 119 -3.75 2.61 12.54
C ALA A 119 -2.77 2.38 11.39
N CYS A 120 -1.50 2.21 11.74
CA CYS A 120 -0.44 1.81 10.81
C CYS A 120 0.47 0.79 11.47
N VAL A 121 0.76 -0.30 10.78
CA VAL A 121 1.81 -1.25 11.18
C VAL A 121 3.13 -0.80 10.60
N ALA A 122 4.12 -0.58 11.46
CA ALA A 122 5.49 -0.25 11.09
C ALA A 122 6.39 -1.48 11.22
N ASN A 123 7.21 -1.76 10.23
CA ASN A 123 8.20 -2.83 10.25
C ASN A 123 9.33 -2.59 9.24
N GLY A 124 10.26 -3.53 9.16
CA GLY A 124 11.42 -3.49 8.28
C GLY A 124 12.71 -3.14 9.01
N PRO A 125 13.88 -3.17 8.34
CA PRO A 125 15.18 -2.92 8.96
C PRO A 125 15.27 -1.59 9.73
N GLY A 126 14.61 -0.54 9.23
CA GLY A 126 14.56 0.77 9.91
C GLY A 126 13.73 0.75 11.20
N TYR A 127 12.73 -0.13 11.33
CA TYR A 127 12.00 -0.31 12.57
C TYR A 127 12.77 -1.20 13.57
N GLY A 128 13.51 -2.17 13.09
CA GLY A 128 14.17 -3.21 13.87
C GLY A 128 13.36 -4.51 13.89
N GLU A 129 13.59 -5.37 14.88
CA GLU A 129 12.91 -6.65 14.99
C GLU A 129 11.41 -6.47 15.31
N GLY A 130 10.59 -7.33 14.71
CA GLY A 130 9.15 -7.37 14.96
C GLY A 130 8.34 -6.31 14.23
N PHE A 131 7.25 -5.85 14.88
CA PHE A 131 6.26 -4.95 14.31
C PHE A 131 5.82 -3.93 15.35
N GLY A 132 5.58 -2.69 14.93
CA GLY A 132 4.92 -1.69 15.75
C GLY A 132 3.51 -1.44 15.23
N LEU A 133 2.49 -1.62 16.05
CA LEU A 133 1.14 -1.14 15.77
C LEU A 133 0.99 0.26 16.36
N ILE A 134 0.88 1.25 15.50
CA ILE A 134 0.73 2.66 15.83
C ILE A 134 -0.72 3.06 15.63
N SER A 135 -1.35 3.66 16.63
CA SER A 135 -2.70 4.22 16.58
C SER A 135 -2.76 5.53 17.37
N VAL A 136 -3.95 6.12 17.49
CA VAL A 136 -4.19 7.29 18.34
C VAL A 136 -3.96 6.97 19.82
N ASP A 137 -4.18 5.72 20.25
CA ASP A 137 -4.03 5.26 21.64
C ASP A 137 -2.56 5.02 22.03
N GLY A 138 -1.65 4.97 21.06
CA GLY A 138 -0.24 4.78 21.32
C GLY A 138 0.47 3.83 20.35
N ILE A 139 1.50 3.17 20.89
CA ILE A 139 2.35 2.23 20.14
C ILE A 139 2.39 0.91 20.92
N ALA A 140 2.06 -0.18 20.23
CA ALA A 140 2.18 -1.52 20.75
C ALA A 140 3.19 -2.32 19.92
N HIS A 141 4.26 -2.81 20.54
CA HIS A 141 5.24 -3.66 19.90
C HIS A 141 4.82 -5.13 19.89
N SER A 142 5.06 -5.80 18.77
CA SER A 142 4.86 -7.24 18.58
C SER A 142 6.14 -7.90 18.08
N PRO A 143 6.67 -8.93 18.78
CA PRO A 143 7.93 -9.56 18.38
C PRO A 143 7.81 -10.42 17.10
N ASN A 144 6.59 -10.80 16.72
CA ASN A 144 6.33 -11.64 15.54
C ASN A 144 4.91 -11.42 15.00
N ALA A 145 4.65 -12.01 13.84
CA ALA A 145 3.35 -11.89 13.15
C ALA A 145 2.17 -12.43 13.98
N THR A 146 2.37 -13.53 14.74
CA THR A 146 1.30 -14.08 15.59
C THR A 146 0.88 -13.11 16.69
N ALA A 147 1.84 -12.45 17.33
CA ALA A 147 1.56 -11.42 18.34
C ALA A 147 0.88 -10.19 17.71
N LEU A 148 1.34 -9.77 16.53
CA LEU A 148 0.71 -8.68 15.77
C LEU A 148 -0.76 -8.99 15.44
N ILE A 149 -1.05 -10.18 14.90
CA ILE A 149 -2.43 -10.57 14.57
C ILE A 149 -3.35 -10.47 15.80
N LYS A 150 -2.88 -10.92 16.98
CA LYS A 150 -3.65 -10.79 18.23
C LYS A 150 -3.95 -9.32 18.58
N GLN A 151 -3.01 -8.41 18.34
CA GLN A 151 -3.23 -6.97 18.57
C GLN A 151 -4.18 -6.38 17.51
N LEU A 152 -4.06 -6.79 16.27
CA LEU A 152 -4.96 -6.35 15.20
C LEU A 152 -6.40 -6.80 15.43
N VAL A 153 -6.61 -8.02 15.92
CA VAL A 153 -7.96 -8.50 16.30
C VAL A 153 -8.55 -7.64 17.41
N LYS A 154 -7.78 -7.35 18.48
CA LYS A 154 -8.24 -6.46 19.55
C LYS A 154 -8.59 -5.04 19.11
N LEU A 155 -7.97 -4.56 18.02
CA LEU A 155 -8.28 -3.25 17.45
C LEU A 155 -9.66 -3.24 16.76
N LEU A 156 -10.19 -4.42 16.40
CA LEU A 156 -11.49 -4.55 15.72
C LEU A 156 -12.67 -4.70 16.67
N ASP A 157 -12.40 -5.08 17.91
CA ASP A 157 -13.39 -5.16 19.00
C ASP A 157 -13.75 -3.73 19.49
#